data_cd0c9549f2988aecbb2fdf2f5b9abb46
#
_entry.id   cd0c9549f2988aecbb2fdf2f5b9abb46
#
_cell.length_a   1.000
_cell.length_b   1.000
_cell.length_c   1.000
_cell.angle_alpha   90.00
_cell.angle_beta   90.00
_cell.angle_gamma   90.00
#
_symmetry.space_group_name_H-M   'P 1'
#
loop_
_entity.id
_entity.type
_entity.pdbx_description
1 polymer ?
#
loop_
_entity_poly.entity_id
_entity_poly.type
_entity_poly.pdbx_seq_one_letter_code
_entity_poly.pdbx_strand_id
1 'polypeptide(L)'
;MRAYSSHKDIIKLVNKVDSVGLVPTMGSLHEGHLSLIRRALSENEKVIVSIYVNPLQFNSSDDLKKYPRDIKNDLQKLEALSDIIAYVPNDNEMYKKDKKKKKYNFGQFTKIMEGKMRPGHFNGVGTVVEKLLRMFNPTNAYFGEKDFQQLILIKALVREQKLKVNIVGCKTIREDDGLAMSSRNKLLNNTERESAGHIIRLLNKAREPVSYTHLRAHE
;
A
#
# COMPACT_ATOMS: atom_id res chain seq x y z
N MET A 1 -5.26 8.50 -20.32
CA MET A 1 -3.85 8.48 -19.80
C MET A 1 -3.05 7.34 -20.42
N ARG A 2 -1.76 7.59 -20.76
CA ARG A 2 -0.84 6.54 -21.24
C ARG A 2 -0.27 5.75 -20.05
N ALA A 3 -0.38 4.42 -20.10
CA ALA A 3 0.27 3.53 -19.15
C ALA A 3 1.60 3.02 -19.72
N TYR A 4 2.61 2.92 -18.87
CA TYR A 4 3.94 2.40 -19.21
C TYR A 4 4.14 1.02 -18.58
N SER A 5 4.58 0.05 -19.37
CA SER A 5 4.91 -1.29 -18.86
C SER A 5 6.40 -1.49 -18.61
N SER A 6 7.25 -0.63 -19.18
CA SER A 6 8.70 -0.66 -19.03
C SER A 6 9.19 0.46 -18.11
N HIS A 7 9.99 0.10 -17.08
CA HIS A 7 10.61 1.09 -16.19
C HIS A 7 11.61 1.98 -16.93
N LYS A 8 12.28 1.47 -17.97
CA LYS A 8 13.26 2.23 -18.75
C LYS A 8 12.64 3.44 -19.43
N ASP A 9 11.39 3.31 -19.89
CA ASP A 9 10.70 4.44 -20.54
C ASP A 9 10.31 5.50 -19.51
N ILE A 10 9.93 5.07 -18.29
CA ILE A 10 9.62 6.00 -17.19
C ILE A 10 10.86 6.77 -16.74
N ILE A 11 12.01 6.09 -16.61
CA ILE A 11 13.26 6.74 -16.22
C ILE A 11 13.61 7.90 -17.17
N LYS A 12 13.39 7.75 -18.48
CA LYS A 12 13.60 8.85 -19.46
C LYS A 12 12.73 10.07 -19.19
N LEU A 13 11.54 9.87 -18.60
CA LEU A 13 10.60 10.95 -18.30
C LEU A 13 10.95 11.69 -17.02
N VAL A 14 11.59 10.99 -16.06
CA VAL A 14 11.88 11.55 -14.74
C VAL A 14 13.35 11.95 -14.53
N ASN A 15 14.23 11.70 -15.49
CA ASN A 15 15.67 12.02 -15.39
C ASN A 15 15.99 13.51 -15.22
N LYS A 16 15.03 14.39 -15.53
CA LYS A 16 15.26 15.85 -15.57
C LYS A 16 14.44 16.60 -14.53
N VAL A 17 13.79 15.88 -13.60
CA VAL A 17 12.98 16.50 -12.56
C VAL A 17 13.69 16.43 -11.22
N ASP A 18 13.47 17.43 -10.38
CA ASP A 18 14.16 17.58 -9.10
C ASP A 18 13.64 16.60 -8.05
N SER A 19 12.39 16.20 -8.14
CA SER A 19 11.79 15.27 -7.19
C SER A 19 10.77 14.33 -7.83
N VAL A 20 10.82 13.07 -7.39
CA VAL A 20 9.92 12.00 -7.82
C VAL A 20 9.25 11.37 -6.62
N GLY A 21 7.91 11.39 -6.61
CA GLY A 21 7.09 10.62 -5.68
C GLY A 21 6.76 9.24 -6.24
N LEU A 22 6.77 8.21 -5.41
CA LEU A 22 6.32 6.87 -5.77
C LEU A 22 5.14 6.45 -4.90
N VAL A 23 4.05 6.01 -5.53
CA VAL A 23 2.88 5.45 -4.86
C VAL A 23 2.67 4.01 -5.32
N PRO A 24 3.20 3.00 -4.58
CA PRO A 24 2.99 1.60 -4.93
C PRO A 24 1.54 1.16 -4.64
N THR A 25 0.87 0.61 -5.64
CA THR A 25 -0.49 0.05 -5.49
C THR A 25 -0.63 -1.31 -6.17
N MET A 26 -1.67 -2.03 -5.82
CA MET A 26 -2.08 -3.24 -6.52
C MET A 26 -3.28 -3.01 -7.46
N GLY A 27 -3.64 -1.75 -7.72
CA GLY A 27 -4.82 -1.40 -8.52
C GLY A 27 -6.13 -1.48 -7.73
N SER A 28 -7.25 -1.46 -8.46
CA SER A 28 -8.60 -1.26 -7.91
C SER A 28 -8.63 -0.02 -7.02
N LEU A 29 -8.18 1.11 -7.61
CA LEU A 29 -7.97 2.36 -6.91
C LEU A 29 -9.28 2.88 -6.31
N HIS A 30 -9.19 3.42 -5.11
CA HIS A 30 -10.26 4.06 -4.35
C HIS A 30 -9.74 5.34 -3.71
N GLU A 31 -10.59 6.11 -3.06
CA GLU A 31 -10.26 7.42 -2.51
C GLU A 31 -9.06 7.37 -1.53
N GLY A 32 -8.90 6.26 -0.80
CA GLY A 32 -7.71 6.02 0.02
C GLY A 32 -6.40 6.05 -0.79
N HIS A 33 -6.37 5.45 -2.00
CA HIS A 33 -5.20 5.54 -2.88
C HIS A 33 -5.05 6.94 -3.49
N LEU A 34 -6.15 7.56 -3.89
CA LEU A 34 -6.13 8.91 -4.47
C LEU A 34 -5.63 9.95 -3.47
N SER A 35 -5.91 9.79 -2.17
CA SER A 35 -5.37 10.66 -1.13
C SER A 35 -3.85 10.59 -1.01
N LEU A 36 -3.25 9.37 -1.14
CA LEU A 36 -1.80 9.20 -1.20
C LEU A 36 -1.21 9.91 -2.43
N ILE A 37 -1.88 9.74 -3.57
CA ILE A 37 -1.42 10.32 -4.84
C ILE A 37 -1.49 11.85 -4.79
N ARG A 38 -2.58 12.45 -4.29
CA ARG A 38 -2.68 13.91 -4.12
C ARG A 38 -1.59 14.44 -3.18
N ARG A 39 -1.31 13.71 -2.09
CA ARG A 39 -0.21 14.03 -1.19
C ARG A 39 1.14 13.99 -1.92
N ALA A 40 1.37 12.95 -2.71
CA ALA A 40 2.59 12.82 -3.48
C ALA A 40 2.75 13.97 -4.50
N LEU A 41 1.68 14.36 -5.17
CA LEU A 41 1.65 15.49 -6.12
C LEU A 41 1.94 16.83 -5.47
N SER A 42 1.53 17.04 -4.21
CA SER A 42 1.82 18.29 -3.50
C SER A 42 3.27 18.40 -3.00
N GLU A 43 4.01 17.29 -2.99
CA GLU A 43 5.36 17.21 -2.42
C GLU A 43 6.43 16.86 -3.46
N ASN A 44 6.06 16.55 -4.71
CA ASN A 44 7.00 16.16 -5.76
C ASN A 44 6.57 16.71 -7.13
N GLU A 45 7.55 16.94 -7.98
CA GLU A 45 7.35 17.44 -9.34
C GLU A 45 6.68 16.42 -10.27
N LYS A 46 7.03 15.14 -10.12
CA LYS A 46 6.40 14.02 -10.84
C LYS A 46 6.06 12.89 -9.89
N VAL A 47 4.96 12.21 -10.17
CA VAL A 47 4.52 11.08 -9.36
C VAL A 47 4.38 9.82 -10.21
N ILE A 48 5.05 8.76 -9.80
CA ILE A 48 4.90 7.42 -10.39
C ILE A 48 3.90 6.65 -9.54
N VAL A 49 2.79 6.21 -10.14
CA VAL A 49 1.82 5.32 -9.53
C VAL A 49 1.99 3.93 -10.13
N SER A 50 2.47 2.96 -9.36
CA SER A 50 2.53 1.59 -9.85
C SER A 50 1.20 0.87 -9.61
N ILE A 51 0.73 0.12 -10.61
CA ILE A 51 -0.44 -0.74 -10.54
C ILE A 51 0.03 -2.16 -10.85
N TYR A 52 0.31 -2.94 -9.82
CA TYR A 52 0.83 -4.30 -9.98
C TYR A 52 0.38 -5.23 -8.87
N VAL A 53 -0.44 -6.23 -9.22
CA VAL A 53 -0.87 -7.29 -8.29
C VAL A 53 0.28 -8.29 -8.14
N ASN A 54 1.10 -8.07 -7.11
CA ASN A 54 2.31 -8.85 -6.86
C ASN A 54 1.99 -10.26 -6.35
N PRO A 55 2.25 -11.34 -7.12
CA PRO A 55 1.92 -12.69 -6.68
C PRO A 55 2.73 -13.16 -5.46
N LEU A 56 3.93 -12.59 -5.25
CA LEU A 56 4.82 -13.03 -4.16
C LEU A 56 4.30 -12.70 -2.76
N GLN A 57 3.36 -11.77 -2.62
CA GLN A 57 2.81 -11.39 -1.30
C GLN A 57 1.52 -12.11 -0.93
N PHE A 58 0.99 -12.95 -1.82
CA PHE A 58 -0.20 -13.75 -1.54
C PHE A 58 0.18 -15.12 -0.96
N ASN A 59 -0.57 -15.55 0.07
CA ASN A 59 -0.43 -16.86 0.68
C ASN A 59 -1.40 -17.88 0.09
N SER A 60 -2.49 -17.39 -0.52
CA SER A 60 -3.52 -18.20 -1.16
C SER A 60 -3.61 -17.85 -2.65
N SER A 61 -3.65 -18.88 -3.49
CA SER A 61 -3.93 -18.73 -4.93
C SER A 61 -5.33 -18.16 -5.17
N ASP A 62 -6.28 -18.46 -4.28
CA ASP A 62 -7.66 -18.00 -4.40
C ASP A 62 -7.77 -16.50 -4.08
N ASP A 63 -7.06 -16.01 -3.04
CA ASP A 63 -6.99 -14.56 -2.74
C ASP A 63 -6.34 -13.81 -3.93
N LEU A 64 -5.28 -14.35 -4.52
CA LEU A 64 -4.66 -13.76 -5.70
C LEU A 64 -5.61 -13.73 -6.91
N LYS A 65 -6.38 -14.81 -7.16
CA LYS A 65 -7.33 -14.89 -8.27
C LYS A 65 -8.51 -13.93 -8.06
N LYS A 66 -9.04 -13.86 -6.84
CA LYS A 66 -10.20 -13.01 -6.49
C LYS A 66 -9.83 -11.54 -6.28
N TYR A 67 -8.52 -11.21 -6.23
CA TYR A 67 -8.12 -9.81 -6.02
C TYR A 67 -8.65 -8.92 -7.15
N PRO A 68 -9.38 -7.83 -6.84
CA PRO A 68 -10.02 -6.99 -7.84
C PRO A 68 -8.99 -6.34 -8.79
N ARG A 69 -9.28 -6.40 -10.09
CA ARG A 69 -8.45 -5.79 -11.16
C ARG A 69 -9.35 -5.04 -12.11
N ASP A 70 -9.10 -3.76 -12.26
CA ASP A 70 -9.83 -2.91 -13.22
C ASP A 70 -8.90 -1.78 -13.68
N ILE A 71 -7.93 -2.16 -14.50
CA ILE A 71 -6.89 -1.23 -14.99
C ILE A 71 -7.53 -0.06 -15.77
N LYS A 72 -8.59 -0.31 -16.52
CA LYS A 72 -9.26 0.75 -17.29
C LYS A 72 -9.81 1.84 -16.39
N ASN A 73 -10.54 1.46 -15.35
CA ASN A 73 -11.08 2.39 -14.36
C ASN A 73 -9.96 3.04 -13.52
N ASP A 74 -8.91 2.30 -13.17
CA ASP A 74 -7.75 2.84 -12.48
C ASP A 74 -7.08 3.96 -13.28
N LEU A 75 -6.80 3.72 -14.57
CA LEU A 75 -6.22 4.73 -15.45
C LEU A 75 -7.13 5.94 -15.66
N GLN A 76 -8.45 5.73 -15.75
CA GLN A 76 -9.42 6.82 -15.86
C GLN A 76 -9.40 7.71 -14.60
N LYS A 77 -9.28 7.13 -13.40
CA LYS A 77 -9.14 7.90 -12.16
C LYS A 77 -7.85 8.70 -12.10
N LEU A 78 -6.75 8.13 -12.60
CA LEU A 78 -5.46 8.83 -12.65
C LEU A 78 -5.43 9.94 -13.71
N GLU A 79 -6.17 9.80 -14.80
CA GLU A 79 -6.23 10.78 -15.89
C GLU A 79 -6.79 12.14 -15.43
N ALA A 80 -7.63 12.14 -14.40
CA ALA A 80 -8.15 13.36 -13.78
C ALA A 80 -7.10 14.17 -13.01
N LEU A 81 -5.90 13.61 -12.83
CA LEU A 81 -4.80 14.22 -12.08
C LEU A 81 -3.62 14.49 -13.02
N SER A 82 -3.04 15.69 -12.97
CA SER A 82 -1.85 16.04 -13.75
C SER A 82 -0.58 15.42 -13.16
N ASP A 83 0.51 15.42 -13.93
CA ASP A 83 1.88 15.07 -13.49
C ASP A 83 2.06 13.64 -12.93
N ILE A 84 1.16 12.73 -13.33
CA ILE A 84 1.21 11.30 -12.98
C ILE A 84 1.75 10.48 -14.14
N ILE A 85 2.60 9.53 -13.79
CA ILE A 85 3.09 8.47 -14.67
C ILE A 85 2.55 7.12 -14.15
N ALA A 86 1.62 6.52 -14.90
CA ALA A 86 1.09 5.21 -14.56
C ALA A 86 2.05 4.10 -14.99
N TYR A 87 2.55 3.32 -14.04
CA TYR A 87 3.39 2.15 -14.29
C TYR A 87 2.59 0.87 -14.08
N VAL A 88 2.38 0.13 -15.16
CA VAL A 88 1.58 -1.11 -15.18
C VAL A 88 2.45 -2.26 -15.72
N PRO A 89 3.39 -2.76 -14.91
CA PRO A 89 4.28 -3.83 -15.33
C PRO A 89 3.58 -5.18 -15.35
N ASN A 90 4.14 -6.11 -16.13
CA ASN A 90 3.84 -7.52 -16.00
C ASN A 90 4.88 -8.26 -15.14
N ASP A 91 4.64 -9.54 -14.88
CA ASP A 91 5.54 -10.37 -14.07
C ASP A 91 6.94 -10.48 -14.65
N ASN A 92 7.07 -10.50 -15.98
CA ASN A 92 8.38 -10.60 -16.65
C ASN A 92 9.21 -9.33 -16.45
N GLU A 93 8.59 -8.15 -16.53
CA GLU A 93 9.23 -6.87 -16.20
C GLU A 93 9.67 -6.83 -14.74
N MET A 94 8.79 -7.28 -13.84
CA MET A 94 9.07 -7.25 -12.41
C MET A 94 10.09 -8.30 -11.97
N TYR A 95 10.07 -9.51 -12.49
CA TYR A 95 10.87 -10.62 -11.93
C TYR A 95 11.67 -11.39 -12.98
N LYS A 96 11.56 -11.04 -14.28
CA LYS A 96 12.15 -11.83 -15.37
C LYS A 96 11.77 -13.31 -15.21
N LYS A 97 12.76 -14.23 -15.28
CA LYS A 97 12.55 -15.66 -15.08
C LYS A 97 12.62 -16.08 -13.60
N ASP A 98 13.05 -15.21 -12.69
CA ASP A 98 13.28 -15.56 -11.28
C ASP A 98 12.29 -14.85 -10.34
N LYS A 99 11.13 -15.49 -10.12
CA LYS A 99 10.09 -15.04 -9.19
C LYS A 99 10.37 -15.50 -7.75
N LYS A 100 11.56 -15.25 -7.21
CA LYS A 100 11.89 -15.64 -5.85
C LYS A 100 11.65 -14.50 -4.85
N LYS A 101 11.05 -14.84 -3.71
CA LYS A 101 10.97 -13.94 -2.56
C LYS A 101 12.36 -13.76 -1.97
N LYS A 102 12.80 -12.52 -1.79
CA LYS A 102 13.95 -12.24 -0.95
C LYS A 102 13.60 -12.51 0.51
N LYS A 103 14.59 -12.92 1.30
CA LYS A 103 14.45 -13.06 2.74
C LYS A 103 15.00 -11.79 3.40
N TYR A 104 14.19 -11.19 4.27
CA TYR A 104 14.56 -10.03 5.08
C TYR A 104 14.47 -10.40 6.55
N ASN A 105 15.32 -9.82 7.38
CA ASN A 105 15.26 -10.00 8.81
C ASN A 105 14.47 -8.84 9.45
N PHE A 106 13.15 -8.96 9.47
CA PHE A 106 12.29 -7.99 10.15
C PHE A 106 12.07 -8.28 11.65
N GLY A 107 12.87 -9.17 12.22
CA GLY A 107 12.80 -9.52 13.63
C GLY A 107 11.45 -10.08 14.05
N GLN A 108 10.99 -9.65 15.24
CA GLN A 108 9.73 -10.13 15.81
C GLN A 108 8.48 -9.65 15.07
N PHE A 109 8.56 -8.58 14.30
CA PHE A 109 7.39 -8.05 13.58
C PHE A 109 6.78 -9.03 12.59
N THR A 110 7.55 -10.00 12.09
CA THR A 110 7.00 -11.06 11.21
C THR A 110 6.35 -12.21 11.96
N LYS A 111 6.46 -12.24 13.30
CA LYS A 111 5.94 -13.31 14.17
C LYS A 111 4.65 -12.94 14.89
N ILE A 112 4.18 -11.72 14.75
CA ILE A 112 2.97 -11.19 15.41
C ILE A 112 1.98 -10.65 14.38
N MET A 113 0.74 -10.44 14.79
CA MET A 113 -0.34 -9.85 13.99
C MET A 113 -0.41 -10.48 12.58
N GLU A 114 -0.44 -9.66 11.52
CA GLU A 114 -0.52 -10.09 10.13
C GLU A 114 0.68 -10.98 9.72
N GLY A 115 1.87 -10.72 10.25
CA GLY A 115 3.05 -11.54 9.99
C GLY A 115 2.91 -12.98 10.46
N LYS A 116 2.24 -13.22 11.61
CA LYS A 116 1.91 -14.54 12.12
C LYS A 116 0.84 -15.21 11.26
N MET A 117 -0.21 -14.47 10.89
CA MET A 117 -1.35 -14.99 10.14
C MET A 117 -1.04 -15.24 8.66
N ARG A 118 -0.02 -14.57 8.12
CA ARG A 118 0.37 -14.62 6.70
C ARG A 118 1.87 -14.90 6.54
N PRO A 119 2.36 -16.13 6.83
CA PRO A 119 3.79 -16.45 6.77
C PRO A 119 4.40 -16.13 5.40
N GLY A 120 5.51 -15.38 5.38
CA GLY A 120 6.21 -14.98 4.15
C GLY A 120 5.57 -13.82 3.37
N HIS A 121 4.42 -13.30 3.79
CA HIS A 121 3.77 -12.15 3.17
C HIS A 121 4.70 -10.93 3.09
N PHE A 122 5.30 -10.55 4.20
CA PHE A 122 6.17 -9.38 4.27
C PHE A 122 7.47 -9.52 3.48
N ASN A 123 7.97 -10.75 3.30
CA ASN A 123 9.07 -10.98 2.36
C ASN A 123 8.63 -10.73 0.91
N GLY A 124 7.40 -11.07 0.55
CA GLY A 124 6.81 -10.75 -0.75
C GLY A 124 6.64 -9.24 -0.95
N VAL A 125 6.11 -8.54 0.06
CA VAL A 125 5.98 -7.07 0.05
C VAL A 125 7.35 -6.40 -0.04
N GLY A 126 8.30 -6.81 0.81
CA GLY A 126 9.66 -6.27 0.79
C GLY A 126 10.32 -6.44 -0.58
N THR A 127 10.14 -7.61 -1.21
CA THR A 127 10.72 -7.90 -2.53
C THR A 127 10.20 -6.94 -3.61
N VAL A 128 8.89 -6.71 -3.70
CA VAL A 128 8.33 -5.80 -4.71
C VAL A 128 8.66 -4.35 -4.41
N VAL A 129 8.58 -3.94 -3.15
CA VAL A 129 8.83 -2.55 -2.74
C VAL A 129 10.31 -2.21 -2.95
N GLU A 130 11.26 -3.03 -2.47
CA GLU A 130 12.68 -2.79 -2.72
C GLU A 130 12.97 -2.66 -4.21
N LYS A 131 12.35 -3.52 -5.01
CA LYS A 131 12.55 -3.48 -6.46
C LYS A 131 12.06 -2.16 -7.06
N LEU A 132 10.85 -1.72 -6.72
CA LEU A 132 10.30 -0.44 -7.18
C LEU A 132 11.16 0.75 -6.73
N LEU A 133 11.62 0.75 -5.47
CA LEU A 133 12.48 1.80 -4.94
C LEU A 133 13.82 1.85 -5.67
N ARG A 134 14.44 0.71 -5.97
CA ARG A 134 15.70 0.65 -6.74
C ARG A 134 15.52 1.01 -8.22
N MET A 135 14.37 0.65 -8.80
CA MET A 135 14.07 0.95 -10.21
C MET A 135 13.92 2.45 -10.46
N PHE A 136 13.20 3.15 -9.58
CA PHE A 136 12.81 4.54 -9.80
C PHE A 136 13.62 5.53 -8.96
N ASN A 137 14.33 5.07 -7.94
CA ASN A 137 15.11 5.89 -6.99
C ASN A 137 14.33 7.17 -6.58
N PRO A 138 13.08 7.04 -6.07
CA PRO A 138 12.24 8.18 -5.79
C PRO A 138 12.77 9.01 -4.62
N THR A 139 12.47 10.31 -4.60
CA THR A 139 12.71 11.19 -3.44
C THR A 139 11.86 10.77 -2.25
N ASN A 140 10.56 10.55 -2.51
CA ASN A 140 9.59 10.13 -1.51
C ASN A 140 8.79 8.91 -1.99
N ALA A 141 8.41 8.01 -1.08
CA ALA A 141 7.47 6.93 -1.36
C ALA A 141 6.36 6.90 -0.32
N TYR A 142 5.11 6.79 -0.78
CA TYR A 142 3.90 7.02 0.02
C TYR A 142 3.17 5.73 0.31
N PHE A 143 2.84 5.50 1.59
CA PHE A 143 2.16 4.29 2.06
C PHE A 143 1.07 4.66 3.05
N GLY A 144 -0.07 3.94 3.01
CA GLY A 144 -1.16 4.16 3.94
C GLY A 144 -0.86 3.60 5.33
N GLU A 145 -1.18 4.38 6.38
CA GLU A 145 -1.12 3.94 7.79
C GLU A 145 -2.14 2.85 8.11
N LYS A 146 -3.13 2.63 7.25
CA LYS A 146 -4.06 1.51 7.36
C LYS A 146 -3.32 0.18 7.50
N ASP A 147 -2.30 -0.05 6.69
CA ASP A 147 -1.46 -1.24 6.73
C ASP A 147 -0.21 -0.95 7.58
N PHE A 148 -0.44 -0.59 8.87
CA PHE A 148 0.56 -0.02 9.76
C PHE A 148 1.78 -0.92 9.96
N GLN A 149 1.58 -2.22 10.13
CA GLN A 149 2.68 -3.17 10.26
C GLN A 149 3.54 -3.20 8.99
N GLN A 150 2.91 -3.15 7.80
CA GLN A 150 3.61 -3.03 6.53
C GLN A 150 4.44 -1.74 6.45
N LEU A 151 3.88 -0.60 6.86
CA LEU A 151 4.59 0.69 6.85
C LEU A 151 5.86 0.65 7.71
N ILE A 152 5.78 0.07 8.92
CA ILE A 152 6.94 -0.09 9.82
C ILE A 152 8.00 -0.98 9.14
N LEU A 153 7.59 -2.09 8.55
CA LEU A 153 8.53 -3.02 7.89
C LEU A 153 9.19 -2.40 6.66
N ILE A 154 8.47 -1.57 5.89
CA ILE A 154 9.06 -0.84 4.76
C ILE A 154 10.09 0.19 5.25
N LYS A 155 9.81 0.92 6.33
CA LYS A 155 10.81 1.83 6.94
C LYS A 155 12.06 1.06 7.41
N ALA A 156 11.88 -0.11 8.00
CA ALA A 156 12.99 -0.98 8.39
C ALA A 156 13.78 -1.47 7.17
N LEU A 157 13.09 -1.90 6.12
CA LEU A 157 13.68 -2.34 4.84
C LEU A 157 14.57 -1.24 4.24
N VAL A 158 14.06 -0.01 4.15
CA VAL A 158 14.80 1.13 3.58
C VAL A 158 16.09 1.39 4.36
N ARG A 159 16.03 1.34 5.68
CA ARG A 159 17.19 1.50 6.55
C ARG A 159 18.19 0.35 6.39
N GLU A 160 17.74 -0.90 6.43
CA GLU A 160 18.57 -2.09 6.29
C GLU A 160 19.27 -2.15 4.92
N GLN A 161 18.52 -1.85 3.86
CA GLN A 161 19.02 -1.86 2.48
C GLN A 161 19.74 -0.56 2.07
N LYS A 162 19.87 0.41 3.01
CA LYS A 162 20.54 1.71 2.81
C LYS A 162 20.01 2.47 1.58
N LEU A 163 18.68 2.44 1.38
CA LEU A 163 18.05 3.14 0.26
C LEU A 163 17.88 4.62 0.59
N LYS A 164 18.17 5.48 -0.40
CA LYS A 164 18.03 6.93 -0.27
C LYS A 164 16.61 7.36 -0.67
N VAL A 165 15.63 7.06 0.15
CA VAL A 165 14.23 7.42 -0.08
C VAL A 165 13.57 7.77 1.26
N ASN A 166 12.74 8.80 1.27
CA ASN A 166 11.91 9.12 2.42
C ASN A 166 10.59 8.34 2.35
N ILE A 167 10.24 7.59 3.40
CA ILE A 167 8.99 6.83 3.49
C ILE A 167 7.94 7.66 4.25
N VAL A 168 6.93 8.11 3.52
CA VAL A 168 5.84 8.95 4.02
C VAL A 168 4.64 8.07 4.38
N GLY A 169 4.23 8.11 5.64
CA GLY A 169 2.97 7.53 6.10
C GLY A 169 1.81 8.49 5.84
N CYS A 170 0.71 7.98 5.28
CA CYS A 170 -0.49 8.75 5.00
C CYS A 170 -1.67 8.24 5.81
N LYS A 171 -2.47 9.16 6.37
CA LYS A 171 -3.63 8.83 7.20
C LYS A 171 -4.62 7.92 6.49
N THR A 172 -5.23 7.03 7.26
CA THR A 172 -6.29 6.14 6.76
C THR A 172 -7.53 6.93 6.35
N ILE A 173 -7.94 6.79 5.10
CA ILE A 173 -9.21 7.31 4.61
C ILE A 173 -10.30 6.26 4.88
N ARG A 174 -11.47 6.74 5.29
CA ARG A 174 -12.58 5.89 5.70
C ARG A 174 -13.82 6.19 4.87
N GLU A 175 -14.69 5.21 4.77
CA GLU A 175 -16.07 5.36 4.29
C GLU A 175 -16.90 6.17 5.31
N ASP A 176 -18.09 6.63 4.94
CA ASP A 176 -18.95 7.44 5.80
C ASP A 176 -19.33 6.75 7.12
N ASP A 177 -19.43 5.43 7.11
CA ASP A 177 -19.70 4.62 8.31
C ASP A 177 -18.45 4.35 9.16
N GLY A 178 -17.29 4.91 8.76
CA GLY A 178 -16.02 4.78 9.44
C GLY A 178 -15.17 3.56 9.03
N LEU A 179 -15.68 2.66 8.19
CA LEU A 179 -14.90 1.53 7.68
C LEU A 179 -13.68 2.04 6.90
N ALA A 180 -12.49 1.50 7.18
CA ALA A 180 -11.30 1.85 6.40
C ALA A 180 -11.47 1.44 4.92
N MET A 181 -11.20 2.36 4.00
CA MET A 181 -11.28 2.07 2.58
C MET A 181 -10.32 0.95 2.17
N SER A 182 -10.83 -0.01 1.42
CA SER A 182 -10.08 -1.15 0.90
C SER A 182 -10.66 -1.64 -0.42
N SER A 183 -9.80 -2.05 -1.34
CA SER A 183 -10.23 -2.72 -2.58
C SER A 183 -11.04 -3.99 -2.29
N ARG A 184 -10.78 -4.65 -1.15
CA ARG A 184 -11.52 -5.85 -0.71
C ARG A 184 -12.91 -5.55 -0.19
N ASN A 185 -13.26 -4.30 0.15
CA ASN A 185 -14.62 -3.94 0.56
C ASN A 185 -15.65 -4.27 -0.54
N LYS A 186 -15.23 -4.29 -1.80
CA LYS A 186 -16.07 -4.69 -2.94
C LYS A 186 -16.45 -6.19 -2.95
N LEU A 187 -15.79 -7.00 -2.15
CA LEU A 187 -16.06 -8.44 -2.05
C LEU A 187 -17.09 -8.77 -0.97
N LEU A 188 -17.44 -7.80 -0.13
CA LEU A 188 -18.44 -7.97 0.93
C LEU A 188 -19.85 -8.02 0.31
N ASN A 189 -20.67 -8.94 0.76
CA ASN A 189 -22.11 -8.89 0.51
C ASN A 189 -22.77 -7.77 1.33
N ASN A 190 -24.05 -7.49 1.12
CA ASN A 190 -24.74 -6.37 1.78
C ASN A 190 -24.71 -6.47 3.30
N THR A 191 -25.00 -7.65 3.86
CA THR A 191 -24.99 -7.91 5.31
C THR A 191 -23.61 -7.74 5.91
N GLU A 192 -22.59 -8.27 5.26
CA GLU A 192 -21.19 -8.12 5.66
C GLU A 192 -20.75 -6.65 5.60
N ARG A 193 -21.17 -5.91 4.54
CA ARG A 193 -20.84 -4.51 4.38
C ARG A 193 -21.47 -3.64 5.48
N GLU A 194 -22.73 -3.86 5.83
CA GLU A 194 -23.41 -3.17 6.93
C GLU A 194 -22.74 -3.45 8.28
N SER A 195 -22.35 -4.70 8.51
CA SER A 195 -21.69 -5.11 9.75
C SER A 195 -20.26 -4.57 9.88
N ALA A 196 -19.55 -4.36 8.76
CA ALA A 196 -18.14 -3.97 8.76
C ALA A 196 -17.89 -2.61 9.45
N GLY A 197 -18.83 -1.67 9.37
CA GLY A 197 -18.76 -0.38 10.07
C GLY A 197 -18.75 -0.48 11.60
N HIS A 198 -19.20 -1.60 12.17
CA HIS A 198 -19.14 -1.82 13.62
C HIS A 198 -17.71 -1.91 14.16
N ILE A 199 -16.74 -2.36 13.32
CA ILE A 199 -15.34 -2.51 13.72
C ILE A 199 -14.78 -1.21 14.27
N ILE A 200 -14.93 -0.11 13.52
CA ILE A 200 -14.40 1.18 13.96
C ILE A 200 -15.15 1.76 15.16
N ARG A 201 -16.46 1.52 15.23
CA ARG A 201 -17.27 1.96 16.40
C ARG A 201 -16.79 1.29 17.68
N LEU A 202 -16.52 -0.02 17.63
CA LEU A 202 -15.99 -0.77 18.77
C LEU A 202 -14.57 -0.33 19.13
N LEU A 203 -13.70 -0.09 18.14
CA LEU A 203 -12.35 0.40 18.39
C LEU A 203 -12.36 1.80 19.02
N ASN A 204 -13.23 2.70 18.57
CA ASN A 204 -13.37 4.03 19.15
C ASN A 204 -13.89 3.94 20.60
N LYS A 205 -14.88 3.08 20.85
CA LYS A 205 -15.38 2.81 22.23
C LYS A 205 -14.29 2.26 23.13
N ALA A 206 -13.45 1.35 22.63
CA ALA A 206 -12.32 0.80 23.38
C ALA A 206 -11.22 1.85 23.67
N ARG A 207 -11.14 2.93 22.89
CA ARG A 207 -10.22 4.05 23.13
C ARG A 207 -10.72 5.06 24.16
N GLU A 208 -12.01 5.08 24.45
CA GLU A 208 -12.55 5.98 25.47
C GLU A 208 -11.92 5.65 26.82
N PRO A 209 -11.49 6.65 27.62
CA PRO A 209 -10.95 6.40 28.94
C PRO A 209 -11.96 5.64 29.77
N VAL A 210 -11.60 4.46 30.27
CA VAL A 210 -12.42 3.79 31.27
C VAL A 210 -12.41 4.67 32.52
N SER A 211 -13.53 5.28 32.83
CA SER A 211 -13.69 6.01 34.10
C SER A 211 -13.63 5.01 35.23
N TYR A 212 -12.51 4.98 35.93
CA TYR A 212 -12.28 4.10 37.11
C TYR A 212 -13.10 4.53 38.36
N THR A 213 -14.07 5.42 38.22
CA THR A 213 -14.89 5.88 39.33
C THR A 213 -15.72 4.78 39.99
N HIS A 214 -15.85 3.59 39.40
CA HIS A 214 -16.59 2.45 39.95
C HIS A 214 -15.70 1.43 40.70
N LEU A 215 -14.38 1.57 40.71
CA LEU A 215 -13.49 0.61 41.37
C LEU A 215 -13.07 1.03 42.80
N ARG A 216 -13.53 2.17 43.32
CA ARG A 216 -13.27 2.61 44.69
C ARG A 216 -14.36 2.34 45.68
N ALA A 217 -15.36 1.51 45.35
CA ALA A 217 -16.50 1.25 46.22
C ALA A 217 -16.41 -0.05 47.04
N HIS A 218 -15.24 -0.71 47.10
CA HIS A 218 -15.05 -1.94 47.86
C HIS A 218 -13.68 -1.98 48.55
N GLU A 219 -13.35 -0.97 49.34
CA GLU A 219 -12.41 -1.04 50.47
C GLU A 219 -13.12 -0.68 51.74
#